data_7dd8ac2eb3476e90fb1420297ffb4df0
#
_entry.id   7dd8ac2eb3476e90fb1420297ffb4df0
#
_cell.length_a   1.000
_cell.length_b   1.000
_cell.length_c   1.000
_cell.angle_alpha   90.00
_cell.angle_beta   90.00
_cell.angle_gamma   90.00
#
_symmetry.space_group_name_H-M   'P 1'
#
loop_
_entity.id
_entity.type
_entity.pdbx_description
1 polymer ?
#
loop_
_entity_poly.entity_id
_entity_poly.type
_entity_poly.pdbx_seq_one_letter_code
_entity_poly.pdbx_strand_id
1 'polypeptide(L)'
;NGIFDNLIEKHTDIDWHVMLESNRGCPFRCTFCDWGALTFSKVKKYSMDRIKRDIDWAANYGSEYLLFADANFGIFKDRDEEITDYVVELKERIGQPKMFSASWTKNSNQSVLNMAEKLYKSQLLRSLTFAVQSMDEAVLEAIKRKNMKVNDLDYFLEECNKKQIPYYTELILGLPEETYDSWVNSICKLLDAGQHSAIETHFLQILRNSALNNEGRDLKIAKTKTYFDGSQNMDKYQETVEI
;
A
#
# COMPACT_ATOMS: atom_id res chain seq x y z
N ASN A 1 -17.33 -14.34 -14.10
CA ASN A 1 -18.66 -13.74 -14.42
C ASN A 1 -18.84 -13.38 -15.91
N GLY A 2 -17.81 -13.50 -16.76
CA GLY A 2 -17.89 -13.24 -18.21
C GLY A 2 -18.11 -11.78 -18.63
N ILE A 3 -18.27 -10.85 -17.67
CA ILE A 3 -18.60 -9.43 -17.97
C ILE A 3 -17.49 -8.77 -18.79
N PHE A 4 -16.23 -9.08 -18.49
CA PHE A 4 -15.08 -8.47 -19.15
C PHE A 4 -14.48 -9.33 -20.26
N ASP A 5 -14.90 -10.60 -20.41
CA ASP A 5 -14.32 -11.55 -21.36
C ASP A 5 -14.38 -11.00 -22.79
N ASN A 6 -15.57 -10.60 -23.25
CA ASN A 6 -15.77 -10.01 -24.57
C ASN A 6 -14.99 -8.69 -24.78
N LEU A 7 -14.75 -7.93 -23.70
CA LEU A 7 -13.99 -6.68 -23.80
C LEU A 7 -12.51 -6.98 -24.00
N ILE A 8 -11.96 -7.90 -23.22
CA ILE A 8 -10.55 -8.29 -23.30
C ILE A 8 -10.26 -8.97 -24.65
N GLU A 9 -11.14 -9.85 -25.09
CA GLU A 9 -11.00 -10.54 -26.40
C GLU A 9 -11.03 -9.58 -27.61
N LYS A 10 -11.73 -8.45 -27.51
CA LYS A 10 -11.79 -7.43 -28.56
C LYS A 10 -10.60 -6.48 -28.56
N HIS A 11 -9.89 -6.37 -27.45
CA HIS A 11 -8.82 -5.40 -27.23
C HIS A 11 -7.53 -6.11 -26.83
N THR A 12 -7.01 -6.93 -27.73
CA THR A 12 -5.77 -7.70 -27.56
C THR A 12 -4.49 -6.86 -27.70
N ASP A 13 -4.63 -5.61 -28.11
CA ASP A 13 -3.60 -4.60 -28.26
C ASP A 13 -3.35 -3.79 -26.97
N ILE A 14 -4.11 -4.07 -25.90
CA ILE A 14 -4.03 -3.37 -24.63
C ILE A 14 -3.41 -4.30 -23.56
N ASP A 15 -2.47 -3.76 -22.79
CA ASP A 15 -1.97 -4.43 -21.58
C ASP A 15 -3.00 -4.33 -20.45
N TRP A 16 -3.61 -5.45 -20.12
CA TRP A 16 -4.63 -5.50 -19.09
C TRP A 16 -4.03 -5.60 -17.69
N HIS A 17 -4.49 -4.71 -16.80
CA HIS A 17 -4.18 -4.74 -15.38
C HIS A 17 -5.42 -5.17 -14.61
N VAL A 18 -5.33 -6.24 -13.86
CA VAL A 18 -6.47 -6.76 -13.09
C VAL A 18 -6.31 -6.42 -11.63
N MET A 19 -7.37 -5.81 -11.07
CA MET A 19 -7.47 -5.53 -9.64
C MET A 19 -8.38 -6.54 -8.99
N LEU A 20 -7.87 -7.24 -7.99
CA LEU A 20 -8.58 -8.25 -7.19
C LEU A 20 -8.66 -7.83 -5.73
N GLU A 21 -9.59 -8.41 -5.01
CA GLU A 21 -9.65 -8.36 -3.54
C GLU A 21 -9.64 -9.76 -2.96
N SER A 22 -8.71 -10.05 -2.07
CA SER A 22 -8.73 -11.27 -1.27
C SER A 22 -9.54 -11.09 0.01
N ASN A 23 -9.55 -9.87 0.54
CA ASN A 23 -10.36 -9.47 1.67
C ASN A 23 -10.78 -8.00 1.53
N ARG A 24 -11.79 -7.60 2.29
CA ARG A 24 -12.27 -6.21 2.34
C ARG A 24 -12.37 -5.75 3.78
N GLY A 25 -11.83 -4.57 4.06
CA GLY A 25 -11.82 -3.95 5.36
C GLY A 25 -10.43 -3.76 5.93
N CYS A 26 -10.34 -2.90 6.95
CA CYS A 26 -9.11 -2.63 7.67
C CYS A 26 -9.36 -2.63 9.18
N PRO A 27 -8.61 -3.40 9.99
CA PRO A 27 -8.80 -3.43 11.43
C PRO A 27 -8.22 -2.21 12.15
N PHE A 28 -7.47 -1.39 11.42
CA PHE A 28 -6.82 -0.20 11.96
C PHE A 28 -7.72 1.04 11.85
N ARG A 29 -7.42 2.06 12.65
CA ARG A 29 -8.24 3.27 12.77
C ARG A 29 -7.44 4.54 12.53
N CYS A 30 -6.51 4.51 11.58
CA CYS A 30 -5.73 5.68 11.22
C CYS A 30 -6.67 6.80 10.78
N THR A 31 -6.58 7.98 11.41
CA THR A 31 -7.57 9.06 11.24
C THR A 31 -7.53 9.72 9.87
N PHE A 32 -6.40 9.66 9.18
CA PHE A 32 -6.20 10.22 7.83
C PHE A 32 -6.74 9.31 6.72
N CYS A 33 -7.00 8.03 7.02
CA CYS A 33 -7.26 7.00 6.03
C CYS A 33 -8.75 6.70 5.89
N ASP A 34 -9.22 6.49 4.65
CA ASP A 34 -10.60 6.13 4.36
C ASP A 34 -10.92 4.64 4.50
N TRP A 35 -9.90 3.77 4.46
CA TRP A 35 -10.11 2.32 4.55
C TRP A 35 -10.84 1.89 5.83
N GLY A 36 -10.50 2.51 6.96
CA GLY A 36 -11.14 2.25 8.25
C GLY A 36 -12.53 2.88 8.37
N ALA A 37 -12.77 4.02 7.73
CA ALA A 37 -14.05 4.72 7.76
C ALA A 37 -15.13 4.03 6.93
N LEU A 38 -14.75 3.54 5.74
CA LEU A 38 -15.66 2.89 4.81
C LEU A 38 -16.07 1.48 5.24
N THR A 39 -15.27 0.82 6.05
CA THR A 39 -15.39 -0.62 6.28
C THR A 39 -15.77 -1.00 7.69
N PHE A 40 -15.95 -0.05 8.58
CA PHE A 40 -16.30 -0.30 9.98
C PHE A 40 -15.83 -1.68 10.49
N SER A 41 -14.52 -1.83 10.64
CA SER A 41 -13.89 -2.71 11.63
C SER A 41 -13.86 -4.23 11.43
N LYS A 42 -14.66 -4.86 10.63
CA LYS A 42 -14.56 -6.32 10.42
C LYS A 42 -14.03 -6.64 9.03
N VAL A 43 -12.82 -7.16 8.98
CA VAL A 43 -12.28 -7.64 7.71
C VAL A 43 -13.07 -8.86 7.23
N LYS A 44 -13.68 -8.73 6.06
CA LYS A 44 -14.39 -9.81 5.38
C LYS A 44 -13.46 -10.51 4.42
N LYS A 45 -13.18 -11.80 4.67
CA LYS A 45 -12.35 -12.63 3.79
C LYS A 45 -13.22 -13.28 2.70
N TYR A 46 -12.68 -13.37 1.51
CA TYR A 46 -13.27 -14.21 0.44
C TYR A 46 -12.69 -15.63 0.50
N SER A 47 -13.40 -16.61 -0.05
CA SER A 47 -12.90 -17.99 -0.06
C SER A 47 -11.69 -18.14 -0.98
N MET A 48 -10.79 -19.06 -0.64
CA MET A 48 -9.62 -19.36 -1.46
C MET A 48 -9.98 -19.83 -2.87
N ASP A 49 -11.04 -20.63 -3.00
CA ASP A 49 -11.54 -21.08 -4.31
C ASP A 49 -11.95 -19.89 -5.21
N ARG A 50 -12.57 -18.85 -4.63
CA ARG A 50 -12.89 -17.65 -5.38
C ARG A 50 -11.61 -16.93 -5.82
N ILE A 51 -10.68 -16.73 -4.90
CA ILE A 51 -9.44 -16.00 -5.18
C ILE A 51 -8.62 -16.70 -6.25
N LYS A 52 -8.46 -18.03 -6.14
CA LYS A 52 -7.74 -18.83 -7.13
C LYS A 52 -8.41 -18.75 -8.51
N ARG A 53 -9.74 -18.83 -8.58
CA ARG A 53 -10.47 -18.64 -9.86
C ARG A 53 -10.28 -17.25 -10.44
N ASP A 54 -10.29 -16.21 -9.60
CA ASP A 54 -10.12 -14.83 -10.07
C ASP A 54 -8.67 -14.60 -10.58
N ILE A 55 -7.67 -15.22 -9.93
CA ILE A 55 -6.26 -15.23 -10.36
C ILE A 55 -6.10 -16.00 -11.67
N ASP A 56 -6.66 -17.21 -11.77
CA ASP A 56 -6.61 -18.02 -12.99
C ASP A 56 -7.26 -17.30 -14.18
N TRP A 57 -8.40 -16.64 -13.92
CA TRP A 57 -9.06 -15.83 -14.93
C TRP A 57 -8.14 -14.71 -15.43
N ALA A 58 -7.55 -13.91 -14.51
CA ALA A 58 -6.65 -12.84 -14.87
C ALA A 58 -5.46 -13.33 -15.71
N ALA A 59 -4.84 -14.43 -15.30
CA ALA A 59 -3.68 -14.98 -15.98
C ALA A 59 -4.02 -15.58 -17.35
N ASN A 60 -5.16 -16.29 -17.48
CA ASN A 60 -5.60 -16.88 -18.74
C ASN A 60 -5.98 -15.84 -19.80
N TYR A 61 -6.44 -14.66 -19.38
CA TYR A 61 -6.68 -13.52 -20.28
C TYR A 61 -5.43 -12.65 -20.50
N GLY A 62 -4.25 -13.10 -20.06
CA GLY A 62 -2.98 -12.45 -20.34
C GLY A 62 -2.75 -11.18 -19.55
N SER A 63 -3.40 -11.01 -18.38
CA SER A 63 -3.13 -9.85 -17.54
C SER A 63 -1.68 -9.83 -17.08
N GLU A 64 -0.97 -8.76 -17.44
CA GLU A 64 0.42 -8.57 -17.04
C GLU A 64 0.56 -8.19 -15.58
N TYR A 65 -0.40 -7.40 -15.05
CA TYR A 65 -0.40 -6.90 -13.69
C TYR A 65 -1.55 -7.46 -12.88
N LEU A 66 -1.20 -8.03 -11.74
CA LEU A 66 -2.13 -8.49 -10.73
C LEU A 66 -2.00 -7.60 -9.49
N LEU A 67 -2.99 -6.74 -9.26
CA LEU A 67 -3.05 -5.86 -8.10
C LEU A 67 -4.05 -6.39 -7.08
N PHE A 68 -3.59 -6.66 -5.86
CA PHE A 68 -4.48 -6.90 -4.72
C PHE A 68 -4.83 -5.58 -4.03
N ALA A 69 -6.09 -5.17 -4.13
CA ALA A 69 -6.63 -3.97 -3.49
C ALA A 69 -7.02 -4.22 -2.01
N ASP A 70 -6.37 -5.15 -1.37
CA ASP A 70 -6.52 -5.40 0.06
C ASP A 70 -5.87 -4.25 0.85
N ALA A 71 -6.51 -3.79 1.92
CA ALA A 71 -5.95 -2.72 2.73
C ALA A 71 -4.67 -3.11 3.47
N ASN A 72 -4.42 -4.40 3.65
CA ASN A 72 -3.27 -4.94 4.39
C ASN A 72 -2.97 -6.37 3.95
N PHE A 73 -2.34 -6.57 2.81
CA PHE A 73 -1.88 -7.90 2.39
C PHE A 73 -0.74 -8.38 3.31
N GLY A 74 -0.77 -9.62 3.72
CA GLY A 74 0.14 -10.19 4.72
C GLY A 74 -0.37 -10.16 6.16
N ILE A 75 -1.58 -9.62 6.41
CA ILE A 75 -2.19 -9.63 7.74
C ILE A 75 -2.68 -11.02 8.14
N PHE A 76 -3.05 -11.86 7.19
CA PHE A 76 -3.49 -13.25 7.39
C PHE A 76 -2.43 -14.23 6.89
N LYS A 77 -1.39 -14.41 7.69
CA LYS A 77 -0.14 -15.11 7.32
C LYS A 77 -0.34 -16.32 6.40
N ASP A 78 -0.89 -17.40 6.90
CA ASP A 78 -1.01 -18.67 6.17
C ASP A 78 -1.80 -18.52 4.86
N ARG A 79 -2.86 -17.72 4.90
CA ARG A 79 -3.72 -17.46 3.76
C ARG A 79 -3.05 -16.61 2.69
N ASP A 80 -2.35 -15.56 3.10
CA ASP A 80 -1.70 -14.63 2.17
C ASP A 80 -0.42 -15.29 1.60
N GLU A 81 0.23 -16.18 2.37
CA GLU A 81 1.28 -17.07 1.87
C GLU A 81 0.73 -18.04 0.82
N GLU A 82 -0.43 -18.68 1.05
CA GLU A 82 -1.07 -19.58 0.07
C GLU A 82 -1.42 -18.84 -1.23
N ILE A 83 -1.89 -17.59 -1.14
CA ILE A 83 -2.13 -16.75 -2.33
C ILE A 83 -0.82 -16.48 -3.07
N THR A 84 0.22 -16.11 -2.33
CA THR A 84 1.55 -15.85 -2.89
C THR A 84 2.11 -17.06 -3.60
N ASP A 85 2.09 -18.22 -2.95
CA ASP A 85 2.56 -19.47 -3.52
C ASP A 85 1.80 -19.82 -4.80
N TYR A 86 0.47 -19.67 -4.78
CA TYR A 86 -0.36 -19.90 -5.95
C TYR A 86 -0.02 -19.01 -7.15
N VAL A 87 0.24 -17.73 -6.91
CA VAL A 87 0.65 -16.78 -7.96
C VAL A 87 2.03 -17.14 -8.51
N VAL A 88 2.97 -17.54 -7.66
CA VAL A 88 4.30 -17.98 -8.07
C VAL A 88 4.21 -19.25 -8.94
N GLU A 89 3.50 -20.28 -8.48
CA GLU A 89 3.28 -21.53 -9.25
C GLU A 89 2.61 -21.23 -10.61
N LEU A 90 1.65 -20.34 -10.65
CA LEU A 90 0.98 -19.95 -11.87
C LEU A 90 1.94 -19.26 -12.85
N LYS A 91 2.77 -18.35 -12.33
CA LYS A 91 3.84 -17.70 -13.11
C LYS A 91 4.81 -18.71 -13.72
N GLU A 92 5.24 -19.69 -12.95
CA GLU A 92 6.14 -20.74 -13.43
C GLU A 92 5.48 -21.60 -14.52
N ARG A 93 4.19 -21.89 -14.38
CA ARG A 93 3.43 -22.77 -15.29
C ARG A 93 3.09 -22.13 -16.62
N ILE A 94 2.65 -20.85 -16.62
CA ILE A 94 2.12 -20.18 -17.82
C ILE A 94 2.78 -18.83 -18.16
N GLY A 95 3.77 -18.38 -17.37
CA GLY A 95 4.47 -17.12 -17.59
C GLY A 95 3.70 -15.87 -17.17
N GLN A 96 2.51 -16.00 -16.59
CA GLN A 96 1.67 -14.91 -16.13
C GLN A 96 1.29 -15.07 -14.63
N PRO A 97 1.01 -13.96 -13.91
CA PRO A 97 1.21 -12.56 -14.30
C PRO A 97 2.70 -12.21 -14.42
N LYS A 98 3.01 -11.05 -14.99
CA LYS A 98 4.38 -10.53 -15.00
C LYS A 98 4.72 -9.77 -13.73
N MET A 99 3.72 -9.19 -13.09
CA MET A 99 3.90 -8.40 -11.86
C MET A 99 2.77 -8.61 -10.87
N PHE A 100 3.14 -8.67 -9.60
CA PHE A 100 2.24 -8.69 -8.45
C PHE A 100 2.42 -7.40 -7.64
N SER A 101 1.32 -6.78 -7.24
CA SER A 101 1.31 -5.61 -6.36
C SER A 101 0.24 -5.75 -5.29
N ALA A 102 0.54 -5.28 -4.10
CA ALA A 102 -0.39 -5.26 -2.98
C ALA A 102 -0.05 -4.13 -2.00
N SER A 103 -1.06 -3.62 -1.29
CA SER A 103 -0.82 -2.75 -0.12
C SER A 103 -0.45 -3.63 1.06
N TRP A 104 0.82 -3.66 1.41
CA TRP A 104 1.35 -4.51 2.47
C TRP A 104 0.87 -4.09 3.86
N THR A 105 0.76 -5.05 4.76
CA THR A 105 0.38 -4.76 6.13
C THR A 105 1.42 -3.88 6.83
N LYS A 106 0.95 -2.86 7.55
CA LYS A 106 1.83 -1.92 8.27
C LYS A 106 2.66 -2.56 9.40
N ASN A 107 2.21 -3.69 9.91
CA ASN A 107 2.91 -4.47 10.92
C ASN A 107 3.53 -5.69 10.24
N SER A 108 4.55 -5.44 9.40
CA SER A 108 5.28 -6.49 8.72
C SER A 108 5.85 -7.51 9.73
N ASN A 109 5.95 -8.74 9.29
CA ASN A 109 6.43 -9.86 10.07
C ASN A 109 7.22 -10.79 9.16
N GLN A 110 7.82 -11.83 9.71
CA GLN A 110 8.64 -12.78 8.94
C GLN A 110 7.89 -13.37 7.72
N SER A 111 6.58 -13.59 7.83
CA SER A 111 5.77 -14.06 6.71
C SER A 111 5.77 -13.07 5.53
N VAL A 112 5.67 -11.75 5.81
CA VAL A 112 5.76 -10.71 4.77
C VAL A 112 7.11 -10.74 4.06
N LEU A 113 8.21 -10.87 4.80
CA LEU A 113 9.54 -11.02 4.19
C LEU A 113 9.66 -12.27 3.32
N ASN A 114 9.13 -13.39 3.81
CA ASN A 114 9.15 -14.65 3.05
C ASN A 114 8.35 -14.54 1.76
N MET A 115 7.15 -13.94 1.81
CA MET A 115 6.33 -13.69 0.62
C MET A 115 7.04 -12.75 -0.36
N ALA A 116 7.60 -11.64 0.15
CA ALA A 116 8.33 -10.69 -0.68
C ALA A 116 9.55 -11.33 -1.35
N GLU A 117 10.30 -12.16 -0.62
CA GLU A 117 11.45 -12.89 -1.17
C GLU A 117 11.04 -13.88 -2.27
N LYS A 118 9.95 -14.64 -2.06
CA LYS A 118 9.39 -15.55 -3.08
C LYS A 118 8.98 -14.80 -4.34
N LEU A 119 8.20 -13.74 -4.18
CA LEU A 119 7.75 -12.90 -5.30
C LEU A 119 8.92 -12.25 -6.04
N TYR A 120 9.93 -11.78 -5.32
CA TYR A 120 11.10 -11.17 -5.92
C TYR A 120 11.93 -12.17 -6.72
N LYS A 121 12.21 -13.36 -6.16
CA LYS A 121 12.92 -14.43 -6.86
C LYS A 121 12.20 -14.91 -8.13
N SER A 122 10.87 -14.87 -8.12
CA SER A 122 10.02 -15.21 -9.27
C SER A 122 9.80 -14.02 -10.22
N GLN A 123 10.51 -12.90 -10.04
CA GLN A 123 10.39 -11.68 -10.85
C GLN A 123 8.96 -11.10 -10.90
N LEU A 124 8.22 -11.27 -9.79
CA LEU A 124 6.86 -10.77 -9.62
C LEU A 124 6.78 -9.48 -8.80
N LEU A 125 7.75 -9.23 -7.91
CA LEU A 125 7.78 -8.08 -7.03
C LEU A 125 8.70 -7.00 -7.58
N ARG A 126 8.16 -5.78 -7.75
CA ARG A 126 8.97 -4.61 -8.06
C ARG A 126 9.64 -4.03 -6.83
N SER A 127 8.89 -3.88 -5.75
CA SER A 127 9.39 -3.36 -4.46
C SER A 127 8.41 -3.67 -3.33
N LEU A 128 8.95 -3.81 -2.12
CA LEU A 128 8.19 -3.93 -0.88
C LEU A 128 7.98 -2.53 -0.29
N THR A 129 6.77 -2.24 0.18
CA THR A 129 6.44 -0.94 0.78
C THR A 129 6.39 -1.03 2.30
N PHE A 130 7.10 -0.13 2.98
CA PHE A 130 6.96 0.10 4.42
C PHE A 130 6.27 1.44 4.67
N ALA A 131 4.94 1.41 4.80
CA ALA A 131 4.13 2.60 5.02
C ALA A 131 4.20 3.02 6.50
N VAL A 132 5.25 3.73 6.92
CA VAL A 132 5.45 4.18 8.31
C VAL A 132 4.71 5.49 8.60
N GLN A 133 4.51 6.34 7.61
CA GLN A 133 3.81 7.64 7.61
C GLN A 133 4.49 8.73 8.45
N SER A 134 4.98 8.43 9.65
CA SER A 134 5.81 9.25 10.53
C SER A 134 6.63 8.35 11.46
N MET A 135 7.74 8.85 11.98
CA MET A 135 8.56 8.23 13.03
C MET A 135 8.51 9.03 14.34
N ASP A 136 7.59 9.99 14.44
CA ASP A 136 7.36 10.79 15.63
C ASP A 136 6.15 10.24 16.43
N GLU A 137 6.34 10.04 17.74
CA GLU A 137 5.31 9.42 18.58
C GLU A 137 4.08 10.30 18.77
N ALA A 138 4.25 11.63 18.90
CA ALA A 138 3.13 12.55 19.07
C ALA A 138 2.27 12.61 17.80
N VAL A 139 2.92 12.64 16.63
CA VAL A 139 2.25 12.56 15.33
C VAL A 139 1.49 11.23 15.20
N LEU A 140 2.12 10.10 15.52
CA LEU A 140 1.50 8.77 15.43
C LEU A 140 0.30 8.63 16.37
N GLU A 141 0.39 9.17 17.59
CA GLU A 141 -0.72 9.19 18.54
C GLU A 141 -1.88 10.05 18.03
N ALA A 142 -1.58 11.24 17.50
CA ALA A 142 -2.58 12.15 16.95
C ALA A 142 -3.38 11.53 15.78
N ILE A 143 -2.74 10.72 14.96
CA ILE A 143 -3.39 10.01 13.85
C ILE A 143 -3.89 8.60 14.22
N LYS A 144 -3.86 8.24 15.50
CA LYS A 144 -4.28 6.91 16.02
C LYS A 144 -3.60 5.74 15.31
N ARG A 145 -2.30 5.88 15.04
CA ARG A 145 -1.51 4.87 14.34
C ARG A 145 -0.45 4.28 15.26
N LYS A 146 -0.37 2.96 15.28
CA LYS A 146 0.79 2.23 15.82
C LYS A 146 1.60 1.67 14.66
N ASN A 147 2.84 2.08 14.55
CA ASN A 147 3.82 1.44 13.68
C ASN A 147 4.39 0.18 14.33
N MET A 148 5.12 -0.62 13.55
CA MET A 148 6.01 -1.63 14.13
C MET A 148 7.04 -0.94 15.02
N LYS A 149 7.63 -1.68 15.95
CA LYS A 149 8.71 -1.14 16.79
C LYS A 149 9.92 -0.79 15.92
N VAL A 150 10.70 0.19 16.35
CA VAL A 150 11.90 0.64 15.61
C VAL A 150 12.84 -0.54 15.36
N ASN A 151 13.15 -1.34 16.38
CA ASN A 151 14.03 -2.52 16.24
C ASN A 151 13.48 -3.56 15.24
N ASP A 152 12.17 -3.67 15.09
CA ASP A 152 11.56 -4.56 14.10
C ASP A 152 11.74 -3.96 12.69
N LEU A 153 11.59 -2.64 12.54
CA LEU A 153 11.84 -1.95 11.27
C LEU A 153 13.30 -2.11 10.84
N ASP A 154 14.24 -1.83 11.75
CA ASP A 154 15.69 -2.00 11.52
C ASP A 154 16.00 -3.42 10.98
N TYR A 155 15.46 -4.44 11.66
CA TYR A 155 15.59 -5.83 11.24
C TYR A 155 15.05 -6.07 9.82
N PHE A 156 13.86 -5.54 9.49
CA PHE A 156 13.27 -5.73 8.18
C PHE A 156 14.05 -5.04 7.07
N LEU A 157 14.53 -3.82 7.31
CA LEU A 157 15.34 -3.08 6.35
C LEU A 157 16.68 -3.81 6.13
N GLU A 158 17.31 -4.29 7.21
CA GLU A 158 18.54 -5.08 7.13
C GLU A 158 18.37 -6.38 6.32
N GLU A 159 17.27 -7.11 6.56
CA GLU A 159 16.97 -8.34 5.82
C GLU A 159 16.66 -8.07 4.33
N CYS A 160 15.97 -6.99 4.02
CA CYS A 160 15.75 -6.57 2.64
C CYS A 160 17.08 -6.24 1.96
N ASN A 161 17.96 -5.49 2.64
CA ASN A 161 19.30 -5.15 2.13
C ASN A 161 20.15 -6.42 1.89
N LYS A 162 20.20 -7.35 2.84
CA LYS A 162 20.92 -8.61 2.72
C LYS A 162 20.43 -9.48 1.56
N LYS A 163 19.10 -9.55 1.38
CA LYS A 163 18.46 -10.36 0.35
C LYS A 163 18.31 -9.63 -0.98
N GLN A 164 18.75 -8.37 -1.03
CA GLN A 164 18.61 -7.49 -2.20
C GLN A 164 17.16 -7.34 -2.67
N ILE A 165 16.18 -7.42 -1.76
CA ILE A 165 14.79 -7.18 -2.06
C ILE A 165 14.57 -5.67 -2.16
N PRO A 166 14.14 -5.14 -3.31
CA PRO A 166 13.84 -3.73 -3.44
C PRO A 166 12.71 -3.32 -2.50
N TYR A 167 12.88 -2.16 -1.85
CA TYR A 167 11.86 -1.62 -0.95
C TYR A 167 11.88 -0.09 -0.95
N TYR A 168 10.82 0.50 -0.44
CA TYR A 168 10.78 1.91 -0.12
C TYR A 168 9.94 2.13 1.14
N THR A 169 10.16 3.26 1.79
CA THR A 169 9.34 3.68 2.93
C THR A 169 8.49 4.89 2.54
N GLU A 170 7.30 5.00 3.12
CA GLU A 170 6.38 6.11 2.88
C GLU A 170 6.23 6.97 4.12
N LEU A 171 6.32 8.29 3.92
CA LEU A 171 6.02 9.32 4.90
C LEU A 171 4.90 10.23 4.38
N ILE A 172 4.09 10.77 5.30
CA ILE A 172 3.08 11.78 4.99
C ILE A 172 3.47 13.09 5.67
N LEU A 173 3.74 14.12 4.88
CA LEU A 173 4.04 15.48 5.36
C LEU A 173 2.74 16.24 5.65
N GLY A 174 2.70 16.91 6.80
CA GLY A 174 1.59 17.76 7.23
C GLY A 174 0.55 17.01 8.06
N LEU A 175 0.94 15.92 8.70
CA LEU A 175 0.09 15.22 9.68
C LEU A 175 -0.15 16.09 10.93
N PRO A 176 -1.28 15.91 11.66
CA PRO A 176 -1.50 16.61 12.93
C PRO A 176 -0.33 16.42 13.90
N GLU A 177 0.01 17.44 14.64
CA GLU A 177 1.15 17.55 15.59
C GLU A 177 2.53 17.49 14.91
N GLU A 178 2.62 17.43 13.59
CA GLU A 178 3.90 17.44 12.91
C GLU A 178 4.51 18.85 12.92
N THR A 179 5.78 18.90 13.21
CA THR A 179 6.62 20.10 13.14
C THR A 179 7.75 19.88 12.14
N TYR A 180 8.42 20.94 11.74
CA TYR A 180 9.62 20.83 10.90
C TYR A 180 10.66 19.89 11.52
N ASP A 181 10.91 20.03 12.83
CA ASP A 181 11.91 19.22 13.52
C ASP A 181 11.48 17.75 13.61
N SER A 182 10.19 17.45 13.90
CA SER A 182 9.68 16.07 13.93
C SER A 182 9.73 15.40 12.55
N TRP A 183 9.48 16.19 11.50
CA TRP A 183 9.60 15.72 10.11
C TRP A 183 11.06 15.36 9.77
N VAL A 184 12.01 16.28 10.01
CA VAL A 184 13.45 16.02 9.78
C VAL A 184 13.92 14.84 10.60
N ASN A 185 13.55 14.76 11.89
CA ASN A 185 13.89 13.64 12.76
C ASN A 185 13.31 12.31 12.26
N SER A 186 12.14 12.31 11.66
CA SER A 186 11.56 11.09 11.06
C SER A 186 12.42 10.57 9.91
N ILE A 187 12.91 11.46 9.05
CA ILE A 187 13.83 11.08 7.97
C ILE A 187 15.16 10.56 8.53
N CYS A 188 15.75 11.27 9.52
CA CYS A 188 16.99 10.85 10.16
C CYS A 188 16.85 9.45 10.80
N LYS A 189 15.76 9.20 11.52
CA LYS A 189 15.49 7.88 12.13
C LYS A 189 15.40 6.76 11.09
N LEU A 190 14.82 7.02 9.92
CA LEU A 190 14.80 6.03 8.83
C LEU A 190 16.20 5.75 8.28
N LEU A 191 17.00 6.79 8.09
CA LEU A 191 18.40 6.64 7.64
C LEU A 191 19.22 5.86 8.66
N ASP A 192 19.07 6.18 9.95
CA ASP A 192 19.75 5.48 11.05
C ASP A 192 19.31 4.00 11.15
N ALA A 193 18.07 3.70 10.82
CA ALA A 193 17.52 2.35 10.73
C ALA A 193 18.03 1.54 9.53
N GLY A 194 18.90 2.11 8.69
CA GLY A 194 19.47 1.43 7.53
C GLY A 194 18.63 1.55 6.26
N GLN A 195 17.84 2.61 6.12
CA GLN A 195 17.14 2.93 4.88
C GLN A 195 18.15 3.28 3.78
N HIS A 196 18.36 2.37 2.83
CA HIS A 196 19.27 2.56 1.69
C HIS A 196 18.53 2.69 0.35
N SER A 197 17.21 2.65 0.36
CA SER A 197 16.37 2.77 -0.82
C SER A 197 15.56 4.08 -0.77
N ALA A 198 14.54 4.22 -1.59
CA ALA A 198 13.74 5.44 -1.65
C ALA A 198 12.93 5.68 -0.36
N ILE A 199 12.81 6.94 0.03
CA ILE A 199 11.80 7.43 0.97
C ILE A 199 10.81 8.24 0.12
N GLU A 200 9.61 7.71 -0.03
CA GLU A 200 8.53 8.41 -0.74
C GLU A 200 7.76 9.31 0.23
N THR A 201 7.56 10.56 -0.18
CA THR A 201 6.88 11.56 0.63
C THR A 201 5.58 11.96 -0.05
N HIS A 202 4.49 11.87 0.68
CA HIS A 202 3.17 12.31 0.23
C HIS A 202 2.69 13.48 1.08
N PHE A 203 2.04 14.47 0.47
CA PHE A 203 1.35 15.51 1.25
C PHE A 203 0.07 14.94 1.85
N LEU A 204 -0.25 15.35 3.08
CA LEU A 204 -1.51 14.99 3.71
C LEU A 204 -2.69 15.43 2.83
N GLN A 205 -3.50 14.47 2.44
CA GLN A 205 -4.79 14.72 1.81
C GLN A 205 -5.92 14.41 2.81
N ILE A 206 -6.76 15.41 3.06
CA ILE A 206 -7.92 15.19 3.93
C ILE A 206 -9.02 14.54 3.11
N LEU A 207 -9.09 13.22 3.21
CA LEU A 207 -10.08 12.43 2.47
C LEU A 207 -11.48 12.66 3.04
N ARG A 208 -12.47 12.70 2.17
CA ARG A 208 -13.85 13.10 2.49
C ARG A 208 -14.48 12.28 3.62
N ASN A 209 -14.21 10.99 3.66
CA ASN A 209 -14.79 10.07 4.65
C ASN A 209 -13.81 9.71 5.77
N SER A 210 -12.61 10.30 5.80
CA SER A 210 -11.65 10.04 6.87
C SER A 210 -12.13 10.61 8.21
N ALA A 211 -11.74 9.97 9.30
CA ALA A 211 -12.02 10.47 10.64
C ALA A 211 -11.43 11.87 10.85
N LEU A 212 -10.28 12.15 10.25
CA LEU A 212 -9.61 13.45 10.31
C LEU A 212 -10.49 14.59 9.75
N ASN A 213 -11.28 14.32 8.70
CA ASN A 213 -12.23 15.30 8.16
C ASN A 213 -13.48 15.46 9.02
N ASN A 214 -13.92 14.40 9.69
CA ASN A 214 -15.20 14.35 10.39
C ASN A 214 -15.09 14.72 11.89
N GLU A 215 -13.91 14.60 12.50
CA GLU A 215 -13.72 14.80 13.93
C GLU A 215 -13.79 16.27 14.37
N GLY A 216 -14.12 17.22 13.47
CA GLY A 216 -14.33 18.64 13.82
C GLY A 216 -13.11 19.27 14.51
N ARG A 217 -11.94 18.65 14.40
CA ARG A 217 -10.73 19.20 14.95
C ARG A 217 -10.51 20.56 14.29
N ASP A 218 -10.24 21.53 15.13
CA ASP A 218 -9.76 22.84 14.72
C ASP A 218 -8.30 22.68 14.24
N LEU A 219 -8.19 21.88 13.18
CA LEU A 219 -6.93 21.69 12.50
C LEU A 219 -6.66 23.05 11.85
N LYS A 220 -5.64 23.73 12.29
CA LYS A 220 -5.10 24.92 11.62
C LYS A 220 -4.52 24.55 10.24
N ILE A 221 -5.23 23.73 9.52
CA ILE A 221 -4.91 23.30 8.16
C ILE A 221 -5.78 24.12 7.25
N ALA A 222 -5.19 25.03 6.53
CA ALA A 222 -5.85 25.68 5.42
C ALA A 222 -6.15 24.61 4.35
N LYS A 223 -7.44 24.42 4.05
CA LYS A 223 -7.88 23.44 3.05
C LYS A 223 -7.74 24.06 1.67
N THR A 224 -6.80 23.58 0.86
CA THR A 224 -6.77 23.83 -0.58
C THR A 224 -7.65 22.82 -1.30
N LYS A 225 -8.48 23.30 -2.22
CA LYS A 225 -9.16 22.44 -3.18
C LYS A 225 -8.26 22.30 -4.40
N THR A 226 -7.67 21.13 -4.58
CA THR A 226 -7.02 20.76 -5.85
C THR A 226 -8.07 20.18 -6.77
N TYR A 227 -8.27 20.80 -7.93
CA TYR A 227 -9.06 20.21 -9.01
C TYR A 227 -8.11 19.48 -9.95
N PHE A 228 -8.31 18.19 -10.11
CA PHE A 228 -7.66 17.40 -11.14
C PHE A 228 -8.48 17.56 -12.42
N ASP A 229 -8.02 18.38 -13.38
CA ASP A 229 -8.71 18.54 -14.64
C ASP A 229 -8.17 17.65 -15.78
N GLY A 230 -7.25 16.74 -15.47
CA GLY A 230 -6.65 15.83 -16.44
C GLY A 230 -5.77 16.50 -17.51
N SER A 231 -5.64 17.84 -17.47
CA SER A 231 -4.71 18.57 -18.34
C SER A 231 -3.36 18.71 -17.65
N GLN A 232 -2.28 18.60 -18.42
CA GLN A 232 -0.91 18.68 -17.89
C GLN A 232 -0.48 20.07 -17.38
N ASN A 233 -1.41 20.99 -17.23
CA ASN A 233 -1.17 22.33 -16.70
C ASN A 233 -1.50 22.39 -15.19
N MET A 234 -0.67 21.76 -14.37
CA MET A 234 -0.76 21.82 -12.90
C MET A 234 -0.55 23.24 -12.33
N ASP A 235 0.06 24.14 -13.07
CA ASP A 235 0.44 25.48 -12.59
C ASP A 235 -0.72 26.47 -12.41
N LYS A 236 -1.92 26.14 -12.84
CA LYS A 236 -3.07 27.04 -12.78
C LYS A 236 -3.93 26.96 -11.53
N TYR A 237 -3.70 26.00 -10.63
CA TYR A 237 -4.59 25.71 -9.50
C TYR A 237 -3.88 25.54 -8.15
N GLN A 238 -2.65 26.01 -8.03
CA GLN A 238 -2.03 26.15 -6.71
C GLN A 238 -2.47 27.47 -6.08
N GLU A 239 -3.52 27.44 -5.27
CA GLU A 239 -3.67 28.45 -4.23
C GLU A 239 -2.68 28.11 -3.11
N THR A 240 -1.76 29.02 -2.85
CA THR A 240 -0.78 28.91 -1.77
C THR A 240 -1.52 28.99 -0.45
N VAL A 241 -1.35 28.00 0.39
CA VAL A 241 -1.88 28.00 1.75
C VAL A 241 -0.80 28.55 2.66
N GLU A 242 -1.07 29.64 3.34
CA GLU A 242 -0.28 30.08 4.49
C GLU A 242 -0.60 29.14 5.68
N ILE A 243 0.45 28.48 6.19
CA ILE A 243 0.42 27.65 7.41
C ILE A 243 0.55 28.54 8.63
#